data_bcb9fa95e177ab0fcbab5c9e6ecbe196
#
_entry.id   bcb9fa95e177ab0fcbab5c9e6ecbe196
#
_cell.length_a   1.000
_cell.length_b   1.000
_cell.length_c   1.000
_cell.angle_alpha   90.00
_cell.angle_beta   90.00
_cell.angle_gamma   90.00
#
_symmetry.space_group_name_H-M   'P 1'
#
loop_
_entity.id
_entity.type
_entity.pdbx_description
1 polymer ?
#
loop_
_entity_poly.entity_id
_entity_poly.type
_entity_poly.pdbx_seq_one_letter_code
_entity_poly.pdbx_strand_id
1 'polypeptide(L)'
;MNDYKIFIDLSCDIDGDYVNDNNIGFVPMQYQIGEETKISTFVESDEVMKVFYKAMKDGLITSTSQITPFKYIEYFTPFCEKNIDILYLPLSSGLSQTYTSAKMAKEELLKKYPNAKIEIPDTLSATAGISLLAHLAVDNKNNGMTIEENAKIIEDAVKKLKATFLVENLTYLKRGGRIKASTAFIAGALNIKPVLIINKEGKLETIAKKHGIKKAASYIVDTFNEEWDGENKLVYISHADAIDTANYIKDKLLEQHNDLTIKIVMISPIIGAHVGPGMCALCNFIK
;
A
#
# COMPACT_ATOMS: atom_id res chain seq x y z
N MET A 1 -13.92 -13.42 -24.12
CA MET A 1 -12.94 -13.02 -23.09
C MET A 1 -13.58 -13.34 -21.75
N ASN A 2 -12.93 -14.13 -20.89
CA ASN A 2 -13.45 -14.29 -19.54
C ASN A 2 -13.28 -12.96 -18.81
N ASP A 3 -14.37 -12.39 -18.34
CA ASP A 3 -14.33 -11.21 -17.50
C ASP A 3 -13.82 -11.62 -16.12
N TYR A 4 -12.85 -10.89 -15.57
CA TYR A 4 -12.38 -11.11 -14.21
C TYR A 4 -12.50 -9.85 -13.37
N LYS A 5 -12.66 -10.02 -12.08
CA LYS A 5 -12.75 -8.94 -11.10
C LYS A 5 -11.39 -8.68 -10.49
N ILE A 6 -10.94 -7.42 -10.54
CA ILE A 6 -9.78 -6.98 -9.78
C ILE A 6 -10.23 -6.64 -8.37
N PHE A 7 -9.52 -7.16 -7.35
CA PHE A 7 -9.70 -6.85 -5.95
C PHE A 7 -8.44 -6.26 -5.34
N ILE A 8 -8.63 -5.33 -4.42
CA ILE A 8 -7.61 -4.80 -3.51
C ILE A 8 -8.16 -4.88 -2.08
N ASP A 9 -7.32 -4.65 -1.09
CA ASP A 9 -7.73 -4.41 0.28
C ASP A 9 -7.41 -2.97 0.69
N LEU A 10 -7.83 -2.59 1.89
CA LEU A 10 -7.69 -1.22 2.39
C LEU A 10 -6.27 -0.86 2.87
N SER A 11 -5.29 -1.71 2.61
CA SER A 11 -3.87 -1.32 2.67
C SER A 11 -3.38 -0.63 1.39
N CYS A 12 -4.25 -0.54 0.37
CA CYS A 12 -4.04 0.19 -0.88
C CYS A 12 -4.65 1.58 -0.76
N ASP A 13 -3.84 2.61 -0.80
CA ASP A 13 -4.30 4.00 -0.74
C ASP A 13 -4.43 4.54 -2.16
N ILE A 14 -5.64 4.47 -2.69
CA ILE A 14 -6.00 4.81 -4.06
C ILE A 14 -7.21 5.76 -4.07
N ASP A 15 -7.37 6.50 -5.16
CA ASP A 15 -8.51 7.38 -5.38
C ASP A 15 -9.82 6.56 -5.45
N GLY A 16 -10.83 6.95 -4.64
CA GLY A 16 -12.12 6.28 -4.58
C GLY A 16 -12.91 6.37 -5.89
N ASP A 17 -12.82 7.48 -6.61
CA ASP A 17 -13.46 7.64 -7.91
C ASP A 17 -12.84 6.68 -8.93
N TYR A 18 -11.51 6.55 -8.93
CA TYR A 18 -10.82 5.58 -9.79
C TYR A 18 -11.27 4.13 -9.53
N VAL A 19 -11.49 3.78 -8.26
CA VAL A 19 -12.00 2.47 -7.86
C VAL A 19 -13.40 2.22 -8.42
N ASN A 20 -14.29 3.19 -8.29
CA ASN A 20 -15.66 3.11 -8.78
C ASN A 20 -15.70 3.01 -10.32
N ASP A 21 -14.97 3.89 -11.01
CA ASP A 21 -14.94 3.97 -12.48
C ASP A 21 -14.41 2.67 -13.11
N ASN A 22 -13.49 1.98 -12.43
CA ASN A 22 -12.89 0.73 -12.91
C ASN A 22 -13.48 -0.52 -12.25
N ASN A 23 -14.57 -0.36 -11.49
CA ASN A 23 -15.25 -1.46 -10.83
C ASN A 23 -14.28 -2.38 -10.06
N ILE A 24 -13.36 -1.79 -9.29
CA ILE A 24 -12.42 -2.55 -8.44
C ILE A 24 -13.16 -2.99 -7.17
N GLY A 25 -12.99 -4.26 -6.78
CA GLY A 25 -13.55 -4.80 -5.54
C GLY A 25 -12.65 -4.48 -4.33
N PHE A 26 -13.27 -4.33 -3.17
CA PHE A 26 -12.56 -4.17 -1.90
C PHE A 26 -12.82 -5.35 -0.97
N VAL A 27 -11.77 -5.78 -0.25
CA VAL A 27 -11.93 -6.65 0.91
C VAL A 27 -11.80 -5.79 2.16
N PRO A 28 -12.85 -5.71 3.01
CA PRO A 28 -12.85 -4.89 4.21
C PRO A 28 -11.78 -5.27 5.21
N MET A 29 -11.24 -4.27 5.90
CA MET A 29 -10.30 -4.45 6.99
C MET A 29 -10.77 -3.77 8.28
N GLN A 30 -10.24 -4.25 9.41
CA GLN A 30 -10.55 -3.70 10.74
C GLN A 30 -9.34 -2.98 11.31
N TYR A 31 -9.63 -1.86 11.98
CA TYR A 31 -8.67 -1.17 12.82
C TYR A 31 -9.28 -0.79 14.17
N GLN A 32 -8.44 -0.61 15.16
CA GLN A 32 -8.80 -0.13 16.49
C GLN A 32 -8.20 1.24 16.73
N ILE A 33 -8.95 2.05 17.46
CA ILE A 33 -8.52 3.34 17.97
C ILE A 33 -8.98 3.48 19.42
N GLY A 34 -8.03 3.39 20.36
CA GLY A 34 -8.36 3.19 21.77
C GLY A 34 -9.12 1.87 21.97
N GLU A 35 -10.32 1.93 22.53
CA GLU A 35 -11.21 0.79 22.76
C GLU A 35 -12.18 0.52 21.60
N GLU A 36 -12.29 1.45 20.64
CA GLU A 36 -13.22 1.32 19.51
C GLU A 36 -12.63 0.47 18.40
N THR A 37 -13.40 -0.51 17.93
CA THR A 37 -13.11 -1.26 16.69
C THR A 37 -13.95 -0.69 15.56
N LYS A 38 -13.31 -0.35 14.45
CA LYS A 38 -13.94 0.14 13.22
C LYS A 38 -13.69 -0.81 12.07
N ILE A 39 -14.66 -0.92 11.18
CA ILE A 39 -14.55 -1.69 9.93
C ILE A 39 -14.55 -0.68 8.81
N SER A 40 -13.47 -0.66 8.05
CA SER A 40 -13.37 0.12 6.83
C SER A 40 -13.74 -0.76 5.64
N THR A 41 -14.74 -0.33 4.88
CA THR A 41 -15.32 -1.10 3.76
C THR A 41 -15.02 -0.48 2.40
N PHE A 42 -14.53 0.74 2.40
CA PHE A 42 -14.16 1.51 1.20
C PHE A 42 -13.10 2.56 1.56
N VAL A 43 -12.63 3.30 0.58
CA VAL A 43 -11.70 4.43 0.79
C VAL A 43 -12.32 5.43 1.76
N GLU A 44 -11.62 5.69 2.84
CA GLU A 44 -12.07 6.64 3.86
C GLU A 44 -11.96 8.08 3.37
N SER A 45 -12.86 8.95 3.81
CA SER A 45 -12.72 10.38 3.51
C SER A 45 -11.55 11.02 4.26
N ASP A 46 -11.03 12.11 3.72
CA ASP A 46 -9.95 12.89 4.36
C ASP A 46 -10.30 13.33 5.78
N GLU A 47 -11.60 13.63 6.05
CA GLU A 47 -12.07 14.01 7.36
C GLU A 47 -11.92 12.88 8.38
N VAL A 48 -12.31 11.65 7.99
CA VAL A 48 -12.17 10.46 8.83
C VAL A 48 -10.70 10.20 9.12
N MET A 49 -9.84 10.28 8.10
CA MET A 49 -8.39 10.08 8.23
C MET A 49 -7.75 11.16 9.12
N LYS A 50 -8.14 12.44 8.99
CA LYS A 50 -7.65 13.52 9.87
C LYS A 50 -8.05 13.30 11.34
N VAL A 51 -9.29 12.87 11.60
CA VAL A 51 -9.74 12.51 12.95
C VAL A 51 -8.91 11.36 13.52
N PHE A 52 -8.63 10.34 12.71
CA PHE A 52 -7.80 9.21 13.10
C PHE A 52 -6.37 9.65 13.47
N TYR A 53 -5.71 10.44 12.63
CA TYR A 53 -4.34 10.91 12.93
C TYR A 53 -4.30 11.87 14.10
N LYS A 54 -5.33 12.70 14.27
CA LYS A 54 -5.46 13.55 15.46
C LYS A 54 -5.50 12.72 16.74
N ALA A 55 -6.32 11.70 16.77
CA ALA A 55 -6.43 10.80 17.92
C ALA A 55 -5.09 10.10 18.24
N MET A 56 -4.33 9.70 17.22
CA MET A 56 -2.97 9.16 17.41
C MET A 56 -2.01 10.21 18.02
N LYS A 57 -2.09 11.47 17.55
CA LYS A 57 -1.29 12.58 18.13
C LYS A 57 -1.67 12.87 19.57
N ASP A 58 -2.95 12.72 19.91
CA ASP A 58 -3.49 12.85 21.27
C ASP A 58 -3.14 11.65 22.17
N GLY A 59 -2.41 10.64 21.65
CA GLY A 59 -1.87 9.52 22.40
C GLY A 59 -2.71 8.23 22.39
N LEU A 60 -3.80 8.17 21.66
CA LEU A 60 -4.58 6.95 21.55
C LEU A 60 -3.78 5.85 20.84
N ILE A 61 -3.88 4.63 21.38
CA ILE A 61 -3.24 3.45 20.80
C ILE A 61 -4.10 2.95 19.64
N THR A 62 -3.42 2.63 18.54
CA THR A 62 -4.07 2.08 17.34
C THR A 62 -3.49 0.71 17.02
N SER A 63 -4.32 -0.16 16.46
CA SER A 63 -3.91 -1.48 15.95
C SER A 63 -4.78 -1.91 14.78
N THR A 64 -4.41 -2.98 14.10
CA THR A 64 -5.17 -3.56 13.00
C THR A 64 -5.26 -5.07 13.14
N SER A 65 -6.28 -5.66 12.51
CA SER A 65 -6.44 -7.10 12.40
C SER A 65 -6.20 -7.55 10.96
N GLN A 66 -5.58 -8.71 10.78
CA GLN A 66 -5.48 -9.33 9.46
C GLN A 66 -6.85 -9.76 8.94
N ILE A 67 -7.01 -9.82 7.63
CA ILE A 67 -8.18 -10.44 7.00
C ILE A 67 -8.06 -11.95 7.18
N THR A 68 -9.13 -12.60 7.68
CA THR A 68 -9.14 -14.05 7.89
C THR A 68 -9.50 -14.80 6.60
N PRO A 69 -9.12 -16.10 6.45
CA PRO A 69 -9.52 -16.91 5.31
C PRO A 69 -11.04 -16.94 5.11
N PHE A 70 -11.81 -17.00 6.21
CA PHE A 70 -13.28 -16.98 6.19
C PHE A 70 -13.83 -15.73 5.49
N LYS A 71 -13.25 -14.56 5.76
CA LYS A 71 -13.67 -13.30 5.13
C LYS A 71 -13.39 -13.32 3.62
N TYR A 72 -12.24 -13.81 3.19
CA TYR A 72 -11.98 -13.97 1.76
C TYR A 72 -12.96 -14.92 1.08
N ILE A 73 -13.29 -16.05 1.72
CA ILE A 73 -14.30 -16.99 1.21
C ILE A 73 -15.64 -16.28 1.06
N GLU A 74 -16.06 -15.50 2.07
CA GLU A 74 -17.30 -14.72 2.04
C GLU A 74 -17.34 -13.76 0.85
N TYR A 75 -16.25 -12.99 0.61
CA TYR A 75 -16.20 -11.98 -0.44
C TYR A 75 -15.98 -12.55 -1.84
N PHE A 76 -15.28 -13.66 -1.99
CA PHE A 76 -14.96 -14.23 -3.29
C PHE A 76 -16.01 -15.24 -3.80
N THR A 77 -16.74 -15.89 -2.89
CA THR A 77 -17.79 -16.88 -3.25
C THR A 77 -18.78 -16.36 -4.31
N PRO A 78 -19.37 -15.14 -4.18
CA PRO A 78 -20.33 -14.66 -5.17
C PRO A 78 -19.79 -14.54 -6.61
N PHE A 79 -18.47 -14.38 -6.76
CA PHE A 79 -17.79 -14.31 -8.06
C PHE A 79 -17.52 -15.71 -8.59
N CYS A 80 -17.04 -16.62 -7.74
CA CYS A 80 -16.83 -18.02 -8.11
C CYS A 80 -18.12 -18.70 -8.55
N GLU A 81 -19.26 -18.42 -7.88
CA GLU A 81 -20.59 -18.93 -8.24
C GLU A 81 -21.05 -18.47 -9.64
N LYS A 82 -20.60 -17.30 -10.07
CA LYS A 82 -20.93 -16.71 -11.37
C LYS A 82 -19.87 -17.01 -12.45
N ASN A 83 -18.87 -17.83 -12.13
CA ASN A 83 -17.69 -18.09 -12.98
C ASN A 83 -16.98 -16.80 -13.41
N ILE A 84 -16.90 -15.81 -12.49
CA ILE A 84 -16.11 -14.60 -12.66
C ILE A 84 -14.76 -14.83 -11.98
N ASP A 85 -13.68 -14.79 -12.73
CA ASP A 85 -12.32 -14.97 -12.21
C ASP A 85 -11.90 -13.78 -11.33
N ILE A 86 -10.94 -13.97 -10.44
CA ILE A 86 -10.53 -12.98 -9.44
C ILE A 86 -9.01 -12.75 -9.50
N LEU A 87 -8.61 -11.50 -9.77
CA LEU A 87 -7.24 -11.02 -9.56
C LEU A 87 -7.21 -10.17 -8.30
N TYR A 88 -6.53 -10.64 -7.25
CA TYR A 88 -6.44 -9.93 -5.99
C TYR A 88 -5.00 -9.44 -5.73
N LEU A 89 -4.85 -8.16 -5.42
CA LEU A 89 -3.59 -7.49 -5.10
C LEU A 89 -3.50 -7.21 -3.60
N PRO A 90 -2.94 -8.13 -2.80
CA PRO A 90 -2.89 -8.04 -1.34
C PRO A 90 -1.78 -7.13 -0.82
N LEU A 91 -1.87 -6.74 0.45
CA LEU A 91 -0.75 -6.27 1.24
C LEU A 91 0.39 -7.29 1.25
N SER A 92 1.63 -6.81 1.18
CA SER A 92 2.86 -7.62 1.23
C SER A 92 2.82 -8.74 2.25
N SER A 93 3.22 -9.95 1.83
CA SER A 93 3.40 -11.11 2.73
C SER A 93 4.46 -10.86 3.81
N GLY A 94 5.42 -9.96 3.54
CA GLY A 94 6.45 -9.57 4.51
C GLY A 94 5.94 -8.65 5.63
N LEU A 95 4.74 -8.06 5.49
CA LEU A 95 4.14 -7.13 6.44
C LEU A 95 2.92 -7.68 7.17
N SER A 96 2.19 -8.62 6.56
CA SER A 96 0.94 -9.17 7.11
C SER A 96 0.70 -10.61 6.68
N GLN A 97 -0.01 -11.37 7.52
CA GLN A 97 -0.50 -12.71 7.16
C GLN A 97 -1.75 -12.67 6.24
N THR A 98 -2.22 -11.50 5.88
CA THR A 98 -3.36 -11.28 4.97
C THR A 98 -3.18 -12.03 3.64
N TYR A 99 -1.99 -11.97 3.04
CA TYR A 99 -1.65 -12.76 1.84
C TYR A 99 -1.82 -14.28 2.05
N THR A 100 -1.27 -14.81 3.14
CA THR A 100 -1.40 -16.24 3.47
C THR A 100 -2.86 -16.64 3.66
N SER A 101 -3.65 -15.80 4.35
CA SER A 101 -5.09 -16.02 4.55
C SER A 101 -5.84 -16.07 3.21
N ALA A 102 -5.51 -15.19 2.26
CA ALA A 102 -6.13 -15.18 0.94
C ALA A 102 -5.78 -16.46 0.14
N LYS A 103 -4.55 -16.94 0.23
CA LYS A 103 -4.14 -18.21 -0.40
C LYS A 103 -4.87 -19.41 0.18
N MET A 104 -5.04 -19.47 1.50
CA MET A 104 -5.85 -20.51 2.14
C MET A 104 -7.30 -20.48 1.64
N ALA A 105 -7.89 -19.29 1.52
CA ALA A 105 -9.23 -19.13 0.99
C ALA A 105 -9.33 -19.58 -0.49
N LYS A 106 -8.32 -19.24 -1.34
CA LYS A 106 -8.23 -19.72 -2.72
C LYS A 106 -8.28 -21.25 -2.77
N GLU A 107 -7.48 -21.93 -1.96
CA GLU A 107 -7.45 -23.39 -1.92
C GLU A 107 -8.82 -23.99 -1.57
N GLU A 108 -9.53 -23.44 -0.60
CA GLU A 108 -10.87 -23.92 -0.21
C GLU A 108 -11.93 -23.61 -1.28
N LEU A 109 -11.88 -22.42 -1.89
CA LEU A 109 -12.80 -22.05 -2.97
C LEU A 109 -12.62 -22.95 -4.21
N LEU A 110 -11.40 -23.26 -4.60
CA LEU A 110 -11.13 -24.10 -5.77
C LEU A 110 -11.55 -25.56 -5.57
N LYS A 111 -11.63 -26.07 -4.33
CA LYS A 111 -12.24 -27.38 -4.06
C LYS A 111 -13.75 -27.38 -4.38
N LYS A 112 -14.43 -26.27 -4.10
CA LYS A 112 -15.87 -26.13 -4.32
C LYS A 112 -16.20 -25.65 -5.74
N TYR A 113 -15.35 -24.81 -6.31
CA TYR A 113 -15.53 -24.17 -7.62
C TYR A 113 -14.29 -24.44 -8.50
N PRO A 114 -14.10 -25.67 -9.02
CA PRO A 114 -12.87 -26.09 -9.70
C PRO A 114 -12.62 -25.35 -11.03
N ASN A 115 -13.62 -24.71 -11.60
CA ASN A 115 -13.48 -23.94 -12.84
C ASN A 115 -13.16 -22.46 -12.60
N ALA A 116 -13.23 -21.97 -11.35
CA ALA A 116 -12.88 -20.61 -11.02
C ALA A 116 -11.36 -20.42 -11.08
N LYS A 117 -10.93 -19.24 -11.54
CA LYS A 117 -9.52 -18.83 -11.47
C LYS A 117 -9.39 -17.73 -10.46
N ILE A 118 -8.45 -17.87 -9.54
CA ILE A 118 -8.15 -16.87 -8.53
C ILE A 118 -6.63 -16.67 -8.53
N GLU A 119 -6.20 -15.51 -9.00
CA GLU A 119 -4.79 -15.14 -9.00
C GLU A 119 -4.48 -14.13 -7.90
N ILE A 120 -3.43 -14.40 -7.13
CA ILE A 120 -3.03 -13.61 -5.97
C ILE A 120 -1.52 -13.40 -6.02
N PRO A 121 -1.02 -12.52 -6.90
CA PRO A 121 0.39 -12.14 -6.90
C PRO A 121 0.74 -11.44 -5.58
N ASP A 122 1.86 -11.81 -4.96
CA ASP A 122 2.34 -11.09 -3.79
C ASP A 122 2.87 -9.72 -4.23
N THR A 123 2.22 -8.65 -3.81
CA THR A 123 2.61 -7.30 -4.23
C THR A 123 3.94 -6.84 -3.63
N LEU A 124 4.42 -7.51 -2.56
CA LEU A 124 5.59 -7.10 -1.77
C LEU A 124 5.58 -5.58 -1.45
N SER A 125 4.39 -5.00 -1.37
CA SER A 125 4.17 -3.57 -1.24
C SER A 125 3.03 -3.25 -0.28
N ALA A 126 2.80 -1.96 -0.06
CA ALA A 126 1.73 -1.38 0.74
C ALA A 126 1.37 -0.01 0.17
N THR A 127 0.26 0.56 0.62
CA THR A 127 -0.17 1.92 0.31
C THR A 127 -0.23 2.19 -1.20
N ALA A 128 0.27 3.32 -1.62
CA ALA A 128 0.32 3.77 -3.01
C ALA A 128 1.17 2.87 -3.94
N GLY A 129 2.03 2.00 -3.39
CA GLY A 129 2.72 0.99 -4.21
C GLY A 129 1.74 -0.04 -4.77
N ILE A 130 0.74 -0.46 -3.98
CA ILE A 130 -0.35 -1.32 -4.48
C ILE A 130 -1.21 -0.55 -5.48
N SER A 131 -1.40 0.77 -5.29
CA SER A 131 -2.16 1.60 -6.21
C SER A 131 -1.54 1.62 -7.62
N LEU A 132 -0.20 1.73 -7.72
CA LEU A 132 0.49 1.62 -9.01
C LEU A 132 0.26 0.27 -9.68
N LEU A 133 0.29 -0.83 -8.92
CA LEU A 133 -0.01 -2.16 -9.44
C LEU A 133 -1.49 -2.30 -9.83
N ALA A 134 -2.41 -1.66 -9.10
CA ALA A 134 -3.83 -1.65 -9.44
C ALA A 134 -4.10 -0.90 -10.76
N HIS A 135 -3.43 0.25 -10.98
CA HIS A 135 -3.48 0.94 -12.28
C HIS A 135 -3.00 0.02 -13.41
N LEU A 136 -1.82 -0.59 -13.24
CA LEU A 136 -1.27 -1.53 -14.22
C LEU A 136 -2.23 -2.70 -14.50
N ALA A 137 -2.83 -3.28 -13.44
CA ALA A 137 -3.78 -4.39 -13.59
C ALA A 137 -5.04 -3.98 -14.36
N VAL A 138 -5.55 -2.77 -14.12
CA VAL A 138 -6.70 -2.22 -14.86
C VAL A 138 -6.35 -1.97 -16.33
N ASP A 139 -5.19 -1.37 -16.62
CA ASP A 139 -4.73 -1.11 -17.97
C ASP A 139 -4.56 -2.43 -18.76
N ASN A 140 -3.94 -3.44 -18.14
CA ASN A 140 -3.78 -4.76 -18.73
C ASN A 140 -5.14 -5.41 -19.05
N LYS A 141 -6.10 -5.34 -18.11
CA LYS A 141 -7.47 -5.83 -18.32
C LYS A 141 -8.15 -5.11 -19.49
N ASN A 142 -8.07 -3.79 -19.53
CA ASN A 142 -8.66 -2.97 -20.59
C ASN A 142 -8.02 -3.23 -21.96
N ASN A 143 -6.75 -3.63 -21.99
CA ASN A 143 -6.05 -4.09 -23.19
C ASN A 143 -6.36 -5.55 -23.56
N GLY A 144 -7.29 -6.20 -22.88
CA GLY A 144 -7.80 -7.53 -23.22
C GLY A 144 -6.93 -8.69 -22.75
N MET A 145 -5.99 -8.47 -21.85
CA MET A 145 -5.15 -9.53 -21.29
C MET A 145 -5.96 -10.51 -20.44
N THR A 146 -5.61 -11.77 -20.46
CA THR A 146 -6.16 -12.79 -19.58
C THR A 146 -5.72 -12.54 -18.13
N ILE A 147 -6.41 -13.17 -17.18
CA ILE A 147 -6.06 -13.02 -15.77
C ILE A 147 -4.65 -13.54 -15.46
N GLU A 148 -4.26 -14.64 -16.10
CA GLU A 148 -2.94 -15.26 -15.92
C GLU A 148 -1.82 -14.36 -16.48
N GLU A 149 -2.03 -13.79 -17.68
CA GLU A 149 -1.10 -12.84 -18.27
C GLU A 149 -0.96 -11.59 -17.39
N ASN A 150 -2.09 -11.05 -16.90
CA ASN A 150 -2.08 -9.89 -16.02
C ASN A 150 -1.37 -10.18 -14.70
N ALA A 151 -1.69 -11.30 -14.04
CA ALA A 151 -1.01 -11.71 -12.81
C ALA A 151 0.51 -11.84 -13.00
N LYS A 152 0.94 -12.42 -14.14
CA LYS A 152 2.35 -12.56 -14.48
C LYS A 152 3.05 -11.21 -14.69
N ILE A 153 2.40 -10.28 -15.38
CA ILE A 153 2.93 -8.91 -15.57
C ILE A 153 3.04 -8.19 -14.23
N ILE A 154 2.06 -8.34 -13.33
CA ILE A 154 2.12 -7.77 -11.98
C ILE A 154 3.31 -8.35 -11.19
N GLU A 155 3.52 -9.68 -11.21
CA GLU A 155 4.67 -10.31 -10.54
C GLU A 155 6.02 -9.78 -11.05
N ASP A 156 6.13 -9.47 -12.34
CA ASP A 156 7.35 -8.90 -12.91
C ASP A 156 7.49 -7.40 -12.57
N ALA A 157 6.38 -6.65 -12.56
CA ALA A 157 6.34 -5.24 -12.16
C ALA A 157 6.71 -5.03 -10.68
N VAL A 158 6.31 -5.93 -9.80
CA VAL A 158 6.67 -5.90 -8.36
C VAL A 158 8.19 -5.85 -8.16
N LYS A 159 8.98 -6.50 -9.02
CA LYS A 159 10.45 -6.52 -8.92
C LYS A 159 11.08 -5.14 -9.19
N LYS A 160 10.35 -4.28 -9.89
CA LYS A 160 10.74 -2.91 -10.24
C LYS A 160 10.01 -1.84 -9.43
N LEU A 161 9.05 -2.24 -8.59
CA LEU A 161 8.32 -1.31 -7.77
C LEU A 161 9.14 -0.92 -6.55
N LYS A 162 9.26 0.37 -6.29
CA LYS A 162 9.94 0.92 -5.12
C LYS A 162 9.02 1.85 -4.34
N ALA A 163 9.01 1.68 -3.03
CA ALA A 163 8.42 2.59 -2.07
C ALA A 163 9.54 3.08 -1.13
N THR A 164 9.88 4.36 -1.22
CA THR A 164 10.86 5.03 -0.34
C THR A 164 10.12 6.01 0.55
N PHE A 165 10.26 5.90 1.86
CA PHE A 165 9.46 6.71 2.77
C PHE A 165 10.25 7.16 4.01
N LEU A 166 9.87 8.30 4.54
CA LEU A 166 10.32 8.81 5.83
C LEU A 166 9.22 8.61 6.88
N VAL A 167 9.62 8.46 8.13
CA VAL A 167 8.72 8.50 9.28
C VAL A 167 9.21 9.51 10.31
N GLU A 168 8.29 10.04 11.12
CA GLU A 168 8.63 10.96 12.22
C GLU A 168 9.57 10.27 13.22
N ASN A 169 9.24 9.01 13.58
CA ASN A 169 10.06 8.13 14.40
C ASN A 169 9.63 6.67 14.18
N LEU A 170 10.41 5.71 14.70
CA LEU A 170 10.14 4.28 14.53
C LEU A 170 9.20 3.68 15.59
N THR A 171 8.61 4.49 16.47
CA THR A 171 7.82 4.00 17.63
C THR A 171 6.60 3.21 17.18
N TYR A 172 5.87 3.72 16.18
CA TYR A 172 4.66 3.07 15.68
C TYR A 172 5.00 1.75 14.96
N LEU A 173 6.01 1.74 14.10
CA LEU A 173 6.48 0.54 13.40
C LEU A 173 6.98 -0.54 14.38
N LYS A 174 7.67 -0.13 15.46
CA LYS A 174 8.12 -1.04 16.53
C LYS A 174 6.94 -1.61 17.31
N ARG A 175 5.98 -0.75 17.70
CA ARG A 175 4.76 -1.16 18.42
C ARG A 175 3.95 -2.14 17.59
N GLY A 176 3.81 -1.88 16.30
CA GLY A 176 3.13 -2.76 15.36
C GLY A 176 3.89 -4.05 15.02
N GLY A 177 5.17 -4.17 15.42
CA GLY A 177 6.00 -5.35 15.11
C GLY A 177 6.45 -5.45 13.65
N ARG A 178 6.36 -4.38 12.85
CA ARG A 178 6.76 -4.34 11.43
C ARG A 178 8.21 -3.95 11.21
N ILE A 179 8.91 -3.58 12.29
CA ILE A 179 10.37 -3.39 12.29
C ILE A 179 10.99 -4.08 13.53
N LYS A 180 12.19 -4.62 13.36
CA LYS A 180 12.89 -5.27 14.49
C LYS A 180 13.24 -4.26 15.57
N ALA A 181 13.11 -4.63 16.83
CA ALA A 181 13.42 -3.77 17.98
C ALA A 181 14.87 -3.23 17.95
N SER A 182 15.82 -4.03 17.47
CA SER A 182 17.23 -3.64 17.30
C SER A 182 17.44 -2.54 16.26
N THR A 183 16.61 -2.50 15.22
CA THR A 183 16.67 -1.45 14.18
C THR A 183 16.03 -0.14 14.66
N ALA A 184 15.06 -0.24 15.57
CA ALA A 184 14.33 0.91 16.11
C ALA A 184 15.14 1.73 17.15
N PHE A 185 16.36 1.26 17.51
CA PHE A 185 17.18 1.96 18.49
C PHE A 185 17.88 3.19 17.89
N ILE A 186 17.10 4.25 17.71
CA ILE A 186 17.58 5.63 17.44
C ILE A 186 17.28 6.47 18.69
N ALA A 187 17.57 5.90 19.89
CA ALA A 187 17.32 6.59 21.14
C ALA A 187 18.24 7.79 21.29
N GLY A 188 17.65 8.96 21.50
CA GLY A 188 18.33 10.17 21.97
C GLY A 188 18.85 11.14 20.89
N ALA A 189 18.76 10.86 19.62
CA ALA A 189 19.16 11.82 18.59
C ALA A 189 18.01 12.77 18.24
N LEU A 190 18.09 13.99 18.71
CA LEU A 190 17.10 15.04 18.45
C LEU A 190 16.93 15.27 16.95
N ASN A 191 15.67 15.20 16.47
CA ASN A 191 15.28 15.52 15.09
C ASN A 191 15.88 14.62 13.98
N ILE A 192 16.25 13.37 14.29
CA ILE A 192 16.65 12.37 13.27
C ILE A 192 15.40 11.73 12.67
N LYS A 193 15.30 11.80 11.33
CA LYS A 193 14.22 11.19 10.54
C LYS A 193 14.75 9.96 9.81
N PRO A 194 14.25 8.76 10.15
CA PRO A 194 14.57 7.54 9.41
C PRO A 194 13.97 7.59 8.00
N VAL A 195 14.73 7.13 7.01
CA VAL A 195 14.23 6.83 5.66
C VAL A 195 14.29 5.33 5.47
N LEU A 196 13.18 4.77 5.02
CA LEU A 196 12.99 3.34 4.86
C LEU A 196 12.56 3.01 3.44
N ILE A 197 12.70 1.74 3.10
CA ILE A 197 12.10 1.12 1.91
C ILE A 197 11.30 -0.12 2.31
N ILE A 198 10.45 -0.59 1.41
CA ILE A 198 10.00 -1.98 1.40
C ILE A 198 11.02 -2.73 0.53
N ASN A 199 11.72 -3.70 1.11
CA ASN A 199 12.78 -4.43 0.42
C ASN A 199 12.22 -5.58 -0.45
N LYS A 200 13.10 -6.30 -1.15
CA LYS A 200 12.73 -7.39 -2.06
C LYS A 200 12.01 -8.57 -1.39
N GLU A 201 12.05 -8.66 -0.05
CA GLU A 201 11.29 -9.64 0.73
C GLU A 201 9.93 -9.07 1.20
N GLY A 202 9.55 -7.87 0.76
CA GLY A 202 8.34 -7.17 1.20
C GLY A 202 8.39 -6.67 2.64
N LYS A 203 9.59 -6.57 3.26
CA LYS A 203 9.79 -6.13 4.64
C LYS A 203 10.36 -4.73 4.71
N LEU A 204 10.15 -4.07 5.85
CA LEU A 204 10.69 -2.73 6.07
C LEU A 204 12.19 -2.76 6.39
N GLU A 205 12.93 -1.89 5.71
CA GLU A 205 14.37 -1.74 5.90
C GLU A 205 14.74 -0.25 5.99
N THR A 206 15.53 0.12 6.99
CA THR A 206 16.02 1.48 7.14
C THR A 206 17.29 1.66 6.30
N ILE A 207 17.24 2.55 5.32
CA ILE A 207 18.35 2.80 4.39
C ILE A 207 19.12 4.08 4.70
N ALA A 208 18.49 5.05 5.39
CA ALA A 208 19.15 6.29 5.76
C ALA A 208 18.58 6.89 7.04
N LYS A 209 19.34 7.82 7.63
CA LYS A 209 18.97 8.66 8.76
C LYS A 209 19.35 10.09 8.41
N LYS A 210 18.37 10.98 8.40
CA LYS A 210 18.58 12.39 8.00
C LYS A 210 18.19 13.31 9.15
N HIS A 211 18.86 14.45 9.25
CA HIS A 211 18.54 15.44 10.27
C HIS A 211 17.45 16.40 9.76
N GLY A 212 16.24 16.24 10.26
CA GLY A 212 15.04 17.02 9.89
C GLY A 212 14.31 16.51 8.66
N ILE A 213 13.01 16.83 8.60
CA ILE A 213 12.07 16.35 7.56
C ILE A 213 12.53 16.75 6.16
N LYS A 214 12.96 18.02 5.96
CA LYS A 214 13.37 18.51 4.63
C LYS A 214 14.54 17.70 4.06
N LYS A 215 15.56 17.39 4.87
CA LYS A 215 16.70 16.56 4.40
C LYS A 215 16.29 15.12 4.11
N ALA A 216 15.33 14.58 4.85
CA ALA A 216 14.80 13.24 4.59
C ALA A 216 13.97 13.23 3.30
N ALA A 217 13.12 14.23 3.08
CA ALA A 217 12.35 14.39 1.86
C ALA A 217 13.23 14.61 0.62
N SER A 218 14.27 15.48 0.72
CA SER A 218 15.24 15.65 -0.36
C SER A 218 15.95 14.33 -0.72
N TYR A 219 16.32 13.54 0.29
CA TYR A 219 16.95 12.23 0.04
C TYR A 219 16.02 11.26 -0.72
N ILE A 220 14.69 11.32 -0.47
CA ILE A 220 13.71 10.55 -1.25
C ILE A 220 13.70 11.00 -2.70
N VAL A 221 13.72 12.32 -2.96
CA VAL A 221 13.78 12.88 -4.32
C VAL A 221 15.08 12.49 -5.02
N ASP A 222 16.23 12.60 -4.34
CA ASP A 222 17.54 12.22 -4.88
C ASP A 222 17.55 10.73 -5.26
N THR A 223 17.01 9.86 -4.39
CA THR A 223 16.89 8.42 -4.66
C THR A 223 16.00 8.14 -5.87
N PHE A 224 14.90 8.88 -6.02
CA PHE A 224 14.04 8.78 -7.20
C PHE A 224 14.82 9.13 -8.46
N ASN A 225 15.52 10.25 -8.49
CA ASN A 225 16.26 10.71 -9.66
C ASN A 225 17.35 9.72 -10.11
N GLU A 226 17.97 9.03 -9.15
CA GLU A 226 19.02 8.03 -9.44
C GLU A 226 18.44 6.73 -10.04
N GLU A 227 17.28 6.31 -9.59
CA GLU A 227 16.78 4.95 -9.82
C GLU A 227 15.56 4.88 -10.74
N TRP A 228 14.81 5.98 -10.95
CA TRP A 228 13.61 5.98 -11.78
C TRP A 228 13.90 5.45 -13.19
N ASP A 229 12.97 4.64 -13.73
CA ASP A 229 13.12 3.99 -15.03
C ASP A 229 13.06 4.97 -16.23
N GLY A 230 12.55 6.19 -16.01
CA GLY A 230 12.40 7.20 -17.06
C GLY A 230 11.15 7.02 -17.95
N GLU A 231 10.45 5.90 -17.82
CA GLU A 231 9.33 5.50 -18.69
C GLU A 231 7.98 5.68 -18.01
N ASN A 232 7.80 5.14 -16.80
CA ASN A 232 6.56 5.22 -16.06
C ASN A 232 6.37 6.61 -15.46
N LYS A 233 5.43 7.37 -16.03
CA LYS A 233 5.17 8.76 -15.62
C LYS A 233 4.24 8.88 -14.43
N LEU A 234 3.46 7.83 -14.10
CA LEU A 234 2.59 7.84 -12.94
C LEU A 234 3.40 7.56 -11.67
N VAL A 235 3.37 8.51 -10.76
CA VAL A 235 4.07 8.46 -9.46
C VAL A 235 3.06 8.77 -8.36
N TYR A 236 3.15 8.05 -7.27
CA TYR A 236 2.31 8.32 -6.11
C TYR A 236 3.13 8.84 -4.94
N ILE A 237 2.57 9.83 -4.25
CA ILE A 237 3.03 10.28 -2.94
C ILE A 237 1.93 9.99 -1.94
N SER A 238 2.19 9.13 -0.96
CA SER A 238 1.26 8.85 0.12
C SER A 238 1.74 9.45 1.43
N HIS A 239 0.83 10.01 2.23
CA HIS A 239 1.19 10.68 3.48
C HIS A 239 0.22 10.42 4.63
N ALA A 240 0.75 10.39 5.84
CA ALA A 240 0.02 10.26 7.10
C ALA A 240 -0.08 11.63 7.78
N ASP A 241 -1.09 12.42 7.40
CA ASP A 241 -1.30 13.80 7.88
C ASP A 241 -0.03 14.68 7.77
N ALA A 242 0.65 14.61 6.60
CA ALA A 242 1.91 15.28 6.29
C ALA A 242 1.89 15.95 4.90
N ILE A 243 0.81 16.65 4.57
CA ILE A 243 0.56 17.23 3.24
C ILE A 243 1.67 18.20 2.79
N ASP A 244 2.23 18.98 3.71
CA ASP A 244 3.32 19.91 3.39
C ASP A 244 4.58 19.19 2.91
N THR A 245 4.89 18.03 3.52
CA THR A 245 6.00 17.18 3.09
C THR A 245 5.73 16.55 1.73
N ALA A 246 4.49 16.10 1.49
CA ALA A 246 4.08 15.54 0.21
C ALA A 246 4.18 16.59 -0.92
N ASN A 247 3.70 17.80 -0.68
CA ASN A 247 3.82 18.92 -1.62
C ASN A 247 5.27 19.29 -1.88
N TYR A 248 6.12 19.33 -0.85
CA TYR A 248 7.54 19.59 -1.03
C TYR A 248 8.20 18.54 -1.95
N ILE A 249 7.93 17.25 -1.77
CA ILE A 249 8.43 16.18 -2.65
C ILE A 249 7.90 16.37 -4.07
N LYS A 250 6.59 16.60 -4.23
CA LYS A 250 5.97 16.84 -5.54
C LYS A 250 6.63 17.98 -6.29
N ASP A 251 6.78 19.13 -5.63
CA ASP A 251 7.35 20.34 -6.26
C ASP A 251 8.79 20.09 -6.70
N LYS A 252 9.59 19.41 -5.87
CA LYS A 252 10.98 19.04 -6.21
C LYS A 252 11.07 18.04 -7.38
N LEU A 253 10.14 17.12 -7.51
CA LEU A 253 10.08 16.22 -8.66
C LEU A 253 9.70 16.98 -9.94
N LEU A 254 8.68 17.84 -9.88
CA LEU A 254 8.21 18.61 -11.04
C LEU A 254 9.21 19.67 -11.53
N GLU A 255 10.07 20.19 -10.63
CA GLU A 255 11.21 21.06 -11.02
C GLU A 255 12.17 20.36 -12.01
N GLN A 256 12.28 19.02 -11.95
CA GLN A 256 13.23 18.22 -12.73
C GLN A 256 12.54 17.37 -13.81
N HIS A 257 11.29 16.97 -13.59
CA HIS A 257 10.53 16.06 -14.41
C HIS A 257 9.09 16.60 -14.58
N ASN A 258 8.91 17.58 -15.43
CA ASN A 258 7.65 18.29 -15.61
C ASN A 258 6.55 17.47 -16.32
N ASP A 259 6.88 16.29 -16.82
CA ASP A 259 5.99 15.36 -17.52
C ASP A 259 5.47 14.23 -16.59
N LEU A 260 5.80 14.24 -15.31
CA LEU A 260 5.27 13.30 -14.35
C LEU A 260 3.80 13.58 -14.02
N THR A 261 3.01 12.53 -13.93
CA THR A 261 1.68 12.54 -13.33
C THR A 261 1.80 12.14 -11.86
N ILE A 262 1.71 13.12 -10.95
CA ILE A 262 1.88 12.87 -9.52
C ILE A 262 0.51 12.89 -8.83
N LYS A 263 0.16 11.77 -8.21
CA LYS A 263 -1.02 11.65 -7.34
C LYS A 263 -0.59 11.71 -5.88
N ILE A 264 -1.28 12.53 -5.08
CA ILE A 264 -1.09 12.61 -3.63
C ILE A 264 -2.31 12.00 -2.97
N VAL A 265 -2.09 11.05 -2.05
CA VAL A 265 -3.15 10.38 -1.30
C VAL A 265 -2.82 10.35 0.19
N MET A 266 -3.86 10.48 1.04
CA MET A 266 -3.70 10.27 2.47
C MET A 266 -3.76 8.78 2.79
N ILE A 267 -2.86 8.32 3.66
CA ILE A 267 -2.76 6.91 4.08
C ILE A 267 -3.95 6.57 4.97
N SER A 268 -4.61 5.46 4.65
CA SER A 268 -5.73 4.91 5.42
C SER A 268 -5.33 4.50 6.85
N PRO A 269 -6.29 4.38 7.77
CA PRO A 269 -6.02 3.91 9.13
C PRO A 269 -5.32 2.56 9.20
N ILE A 270 -5.48 1.71 8.19
CA ILE A 270 -4.90 0.37 8.16
C ILE A 270 -3.37 0.41 8.18
N ILE A 271 -2.76 1.21 7.33
CA ILE A 271 -1.30 1.38 7.34
C ILE A 271 -0.89 2.49 8.31
N GLY A 272 -1.72 3.53 8.44
CA GLY A 272 -1.52 4.65 9.36
C GLY A 272 -1.26 4.23 10.81
N ALA A 273 -1.99 3.22 11.31
CA ALA A 273 -1.82 2.67 12.66
C ALA A 273 -0.40 2.17 12.93
N HIS A 274 0.34 1.77 11.90
CA HIS A 274 1.68 1.22 11.99
C HIS A 274 2.79 2.21 11.70
N VAL A 275 2.56 3.18 10.82
CA VAL A 275 3.58 4.17 10.44
C VAL A 275 3.52 5.45 11.28
N GLY A 276 2.33 5.79 11.79
CA GLY A 276 2.07 6.99 12.58
C GLY A 276 1.99 8.27 11.75
N PRO A 277 1.50 9.35 12.37
CA PRO A 277 1.43 10.66 11.72
C PRO A 277 2.83 11.18 11.36
N GLY A 278 2.92 11.96 10.27
CA GLY A 278 4.17 12.54 9.76
C GLY A 278 4.93 11.66 8.76
N MET A 279 4.45 10.43 8.48
CA MET A 279 5.01 9.60 7.42
C MET A 279 4.71 10.20 6.05
N CYS A 280 5.70 10.10 5.13
CA CYS A 280 5.51 10.45 3.72
C CYS A 280 6.32 9.50 2.84
N ALA A 281 5.68 8.91 1.83
CA ALA A 281 6.27 7.94 0.90
C ALA A 281 6.17 8.43 -0.53
N LEU A 282 7.17 8.06 -1.32
CA LEU A 282 7.18 8.13 -2.77
C LEU A 282 7.21 6.71 -3.34
N CYS A 283 6.26 6.41 -4.22
CA CYS A 283 6.15 5.11 -4.90
C CYS A 283 6.30 5.30 -6.41
N ASN A 284 7.20 4.54 -7.02
CA ASN A 284 7.52 4.59 -8.45
C ASN A 284 8.11 3.27 -8.95
N PHE A 285 8.21 3.12 -10.26
CA PHE A 285 8.99 2.04 -10.86
C PHE A 285 10.45 2.48 -11.07
N ILE A 286 11.36 1.52 -10.97
CA ILE A 286 12.81 1.70 -11.10
C ILE A 286 13.38 0.90 -12.29
N LYS A 287 14.59 1.24 -12.69
CA LYS A 287 15.34 0.58 -13.78
C LYS A 287 15.46 -0.93 -13.61
#